data_55518854bb491078d3f14f0e1ca7c480
#
_entry.id   55518854bb491078d3f14f0e1ca7c480
#
_cell.length_a   1.000
_cell.length_b   1.000
_cell.length_c   1.000
_cell.angle_alpha   90.00
_cell.angle_beta   90.00
_cell.angle_gamma   90.00
#
_symmetry.space_group_name_H-M   'P 1'
#
loop_
_entity.id
_entity.type
_entity.pdbx_description
1 polymer ?
#
loop_
_entity_poly.entity_id
_entity_poly.type
_entity_poly.pdbx_seq_one_letter_code
_entity_poly.pdbx_strand_id
1 'polypeptide(L)'
;MINKIFALPVNETISPVISRRQLDDLELIVIDHPQVKASVALQGAHLLSWKPAGEEEVLWLSNNTPFKQGVALRGGVPICWPWFGPSAQQGLPSHGFARNLPWTLEGHDEDDSGVMLTFALQHSAETMKLWPHEFTLYARFKLGKNSEIELEAHGEFETTSALHSYFNVGDIAAVKVSGLGERYIDKVNNAEEGVLSNGVQTFPDRTDRVYLNADSCSVIHDDALNRTIDVVHHHQHNVVAWNPGPALSVSMGDMPDDGYKTFVCVETCCVTQPQKASEETPSRLAQTISVKKR
;
A
#
# COMPACT_ATOMS: atom_id res chain seq x y z
N MET A 1 8.18 10.41 11.41
CA MET A 1 7.98 10.93 10.02
C MET A 1 6.61 11.60 9.88
N ILE A 2 5.52 10.94 10.22
CA ILE A 2 4.14 11.43 9.99
C ILE A 2 3.88 12.80 10.63
N ASN A 3 4.27 13.02 11.89
CA ASN A 3 4.15 14.34 12.55
C ASN A 3 4.90 15.46 11.80
N LYS A 4 6.04 15.13 11.15
CA LYS A 4 6.78 16.07 10.32
C LYS A 4 5.95 16.50 9.10
N ILE A 5 5.26 15.56 8.46
CA ILE A 5 4.41 15.84 7.28
C ILE A 5 3.31 16.85 7.62
N PHE A 6 2.61 16.66 8.75
CA PHE A 6 1.54 17.57 9.17
C PHE A 6 2.04 18.93 9.67
N ALA A 7 3.32 19.04 10.03
CA ALA A 7 3.96 20.30 10.43
C ALA A 7 4.60 21.08 9.27
N LEU A 8 4.64 20.54 8.06
CA LEU A 8 5.19 21.22 6.87
C LEU A 8 4.38 22.49 6.55
N PRO A 9 5.03 23.54 6.02
CA PRO A 9 4.31 24.71 5.53
C PRO A 9 3.38 24.35 4.38
N VAL A 10 2.27 25.04 4.29
CA VAL A 10 1.30 24.92 3.20
C VAL A 10 1.82 25.71 1.99
N ASN A 11 2.05 25.02 0.88
CA ASN A 11 2.47 25.63 -0.38
C ASN A 11 1.25 26.14 -1.19
N GLU A 12 0.15 25.35 -1.15
CA GLU A 12 -1.10 25.63 -1.83
C GLU A 12 -2.27 25.10 -1.01
N THR A 13 -3.31 25.91 -0.84
CA THR A 13 -4.60 25.47 -0.29
C THR A 13 -5.50 25.07 -1.45
N ILE A 14 -5.85 23.77 -1.50
CA ILE A 14 -6.74 23.20 -2.53
C ILE A 14 -8.18 23.36 -2.08
N SER A 15 -8.46 23.04 -0.82
CA SER A 15 -9.76 23.24 -0.17
C SER A 15 -9.55 23.56 1.32
N PRO A 16 -10.62 23.84 2.11
CA PRO A 16 -10.47 24.08 3.55
C PRO A 16 -9.74 22.95 4.31
N VAL A 17 -9.81 21.71 3.82
CA VAL A 17 -9.24 20.52 4.48
C VAL A 17 -8.16 19.84 3.67
N ILE A 18 -7.86 20.30 2.45
CA ILE A 18 -6.86 19.71 1.55
C ILE A 18 -5.81 20.75 1.21
N SER A 19 -4.54 20.42 1.41
CA SER A 19 -3.42 21.29 1.07
C SER A 19 -2.31 20.53 0.34
N ARG A 20 -1.56 21.24 -0.51
CA ARG A 20 -0.32 20.77 -1.12
C ARG A 20 0.85 21.24 -0.27
N ARG A 21 1.77 20.33 0.03
CA ARG A 21 2.99 20.61 0.79
C ARG A 21 4.18 19.94 0.13
N GLN A 22 5.38 20.29 0.54
CA GLN A 22 6.64 19.75 0.00
C GLN A 22 7.44 19.11 1.12
N LEU A 23 7.87 17.86 0.93
CA LEU A 23 8.84 17.18 1.78
C LEU A 23 10.02 16.74 0.93
N ASP A 24 11.16 17.36 1.17
CA ASP A 24 12.38 17.19 0.37
C ASP A 24 12.06 17.34 -1.15
N ASP A 25 12.25 16.32 -1.98
CA ASP A 25 11.98 16.41 -3.42
C ASP A 25 10.53 16.14 -3.82
N LEU A 26 9.66 15.70 -2.89
CA LEU A 26 8.33 15.20 -3.22
C LEU A 26 7.20 16.12 -2.77
N GLU A 27 6.24 16.33 -3.69
CA GLU A 27 4.98 16.99 -3.37
C GLU A 27 4.01 16.00 -2.68
N LEU A 28 3.31 16.51 -1.66
CA LEU A 28 2.34 15.78 -0.87
C LEU A 28 0.98 16.48 -0.89
N ILE A 29 -0.08 15.71 -1.00
CA ILE A 29 -1.44 16.14 -0.65
C ILE A 29 -1.68 15.76 0.81
N VAL A 30 -1.95 16.75 1.62
CA VAL A 30 -2.19 16.59 3.06
C VAL A 30 -3.63 16.94 3.36
N ILE A 31 -4.31 16.04 4.06
CA ILE A 31 -5.72 16.11 4.44
C ILE A 31 -5.79 16.33 5.95
N ASP A 32 -6.47 17.38 6.38
CA ASP A 32 -6.77 17.68 7.77
C ASP A 32 -8.28 17.92 7.91
N HIS A 33 -9.03 16.81 7.86
CA HIS A 33 -10.48 16.78 7.92
C HIS A 33 -10.94 16.36 9.34
N PRO A 34 -12.10 16.82 9.86
CA PRO A 34 -12.61 16.42 11.18
C PRO A 34 -12.71 14.91 11.40
N GLN A 35 -12.96 14.12 10.35
CA GLN A 35 -13.07 12.66 10.42
C GLN A 35 -11.76 11.92 10.19
N VAL A 36 -10.74 12.58 9.61
CA VAL A 36 -9.50 11.90 9.20
C VAL A 36 -8.34 12.86 8.99
N LYS A 37 -7.15 12.43 9.40
CA LYS A 37 -5.89 13.00 8.92
C LYS A 37 -5.22 12.00 8.01
N ALA A 38 -4.79 12.45 6.83
CA ALA A 38 -4.14 11.58 5.86
C ALA A 38 -3.13 12.36 5.00
N SER A 39 -2.23 11.63 4.35
CA SER A 39 -1.31 12.23 3.39
C SER A 39 -1.01 11.28 2.24
N VAL A 40 -0.94 11.82 1.02
CA VAL A 40 -0.64 11.08 -0.21
C VAL A 40 0.51 11.79 -0.92
N ALA A 41 1.58 11.06 -1.26
CA ALA A 41 2.61 11.58 -2.14
C ALA A 41 2.14 11.54 -3.59
N LEU A 42 2.39 12.60 -4.36
CA LEU A 42 2.11 12.60 -5.81
C LEU A 42 2.94 11.52 -6.52
N GLN A 43 4.18 11.30 -6.10
CA GLN A 43 4.95 10.16 -6.57
C GLN A 43 4.28 8.86 -6.11
N GLY A 44 3.84 8.05 -7.08
CA GLY A 44 3.21 6.76 -6.83
C GLY A 44 1.73 6.82 -6.43
N ALA A 45 1.10 8.00 -6.38
CA ALA A 45 -0.18 8.20 -5.70
C ALA A 45 -0.18 7.47 -4.35
N HIS A 46 0.91 7.64 -3.59
CA HIS A 46 1.28 6.78 -2.47
C HIS A 46 0.63 7.28 -1.17
N LEU A 47 -0.38 6.58 -0.67
CA LEU A 47 -0.97 6.88 0.64
C LEU A 47 0.07 6.60 1.74
N LEU A 48 0.54 7.64 2.41
CA LEU A 48 1.62 7.57 3.41
C LEU A 48 1.10 7.43 4.84
N SER A 49 -0.05 8.04 5.12
CA SER A 49 -0.65 8.13 6.45
C SER A 49 -2.16 8.15 6.33
N TRP A 50 -2.81 7.42 7.22
CA TRP A 50 -4.25 7.45 7.40
C TRP A 50 -4.57 7.23 8.87
N LYS A 51 -5.13 8.28 9.48
CA LYS A 51 -5.50 8.31 10.89
C LYS A 51 -6.95 8.78 11.02
N PRO A 52 -7.91 7.86 11.20
CA PRO A 52 -9.30 8.20 11.52
C PRO A 52 -9.40 8.99 12.83
N ALA A 53 -10.40 9.83 12.95
CA ALA A 53 -10.63 10.60 14.18
C ALA A 53 -10.82 9.66 15.39
N GLY A 54 -10.10 9.95 16.47
CA GLY A 54 -10.13 9.14 17.69
C GLY A 54 -9.33 7.83 17.64
N GLU A 55 -8.66 7.53 16.53
CA GLU A 55 -7.81 6.36 16.39
C GLU A 55 -6.31 6.73 16.38
N GLU A 56 -5.45 5.74 16.64
CA GLU A 56 -4.03 5.84 16.37
C GLU A 56 -3.75 5.70 14.87
N GLU A 57 -2.56 6.14 14.43
CA GLU A 57 -2.11 5.96 13.05
C GLU A 57 -2.22 4.50 12.61
N VAL A 58 -2.83 4.26 11.46
CA VAL A 58 -3.10 2.90 10.96
C VAL A 58 -2.02 2.43 10.02
N LEU A 59 -1.40 3.33 9.27
CA LEU A 59 -0.34 3.00 8.33
C LEU A 59 1.03 3.26 8.96
N TRP A 60 1.95 2.36 8.70
CA TRP A 60 3.35 2.52 9.11
C TRP A 60 4.16 3.20 7.99
N LEU A 61 4.93 4.21 8.34
CA LEU A 61 5.86 4.88 7.45
C LEU A 61 7.25 4.93 8.07
N SER A 62 8.25 4.46 7.35
CA SER A 62 9.64 4.45 7.83
C SER A 62 10.14 5.87 8.10
N ASN A 63 10.86 6.03 9.22
CA ASN A 63 11.54 7.29 9.52
C ASN A 63 12.78 7.52 8.66
N ASN A 64 13.30 6.47 8.01
CA ASN A 64 14.50 6.51 7.18
C ASN A 64 14.18 6.51 5.67
N THR A 65 12.90 6.46 5.28
CA THR A 65 12.55 6.48 3.86
C THR A 65 12.95 7.81 3.23
N PRO A 66 13.67 7.81 2.11
CA PRO A 66 14.06 9.05 1.43
C PRO A 66 12.89 9.60 0.63
N PHE A 67 12.59 10.89 0.79
CA PHE A 67 11.61 11.61 -0.06
C PHE A 67 12.31 12.19 -1.29
N LYS A 68 12.74 11.29 -2.18
CA LYS A 68 13.52 11.62 -3.37
C LYS A 68 12.83 11.14 -4.64
N GLN A 69 12.88 11.96 -5.68
CA GLN A 69 12.29 11.62 -6.99
C GLN A 69 12.86 10.30 -7.54
N GLY A 70 11.97 9.45 -8.04
CA GLY A 70 12.31 8.15 -8.64
C GLY A 70 12.67 7.06 -7.63
N VAL A 71 12.77 7.36 -6.34
CA VAL A 71 13.08 6.40 -5.27
C VAL A 71 11.80 5.95 -4.58
N ALA A 72 11.59 4.63 -4.49
CA ALA A 72 10.42 4.09 -3.82
C ALA A 72 10.42 4.43 -2.33
N LEU A 73 9.26 4.81 -1.81
CA LEU A 73 9.06 5.07 -0.39
C LEU A 73 8.81 3.76 0.37
N ARG A 74 9.29 3.69 1.62
CA ARG A 74 9.12 2.54 2.52
C ARG A 74 8.01 2.79 3.53
N GLY A 75 6.89 2.09 3.37
CA GLY A 75 5.71 2.20 4.23
C GLY A 75 4.49 2.72 3.49
N GLY A 76 3.41 3.04 4.20
CA GLY A 76 2.14 3.44 3.60
C GLY A 76 1.52 2.36 2.74
N VAL A 77 1.00 2.73 1.58
CA VAL A 77 0.42 1.82 0.59
C VAL A 77 1.05 2.05 -0.78
N PRO A 78 2.23 1.45 -1.05
CA PRO A 78 2.81 1.47 -2.39
C PRO A 78 1.91 0.75 -3.41
N ILE A 79 1.72 1.35 -4.58
CA ILE A 79 1.05 0.72 -5.71
C ILE A 79 2.10 0.00 -6.56
N CYS A 80 2.10 -1.33 -6.51
CA CYS A 80 2.96 -2.17 -7.33
C CYS A 80 2.27 -2.49 -8.65
N TRP A 81 2.82 -1.96 -9.76
CA TRP A 81 2.27 -2.12 -11.11
C TRP A 81 3.32 -1.72 -12.17
N PRO A 82 3.41 -2.33 -13.35
CA PRO A 82 2.57 -3.38 -13.92
C PRO A 82 3.04 -4.81 -13.61
N TRP A 83 4.02 -4.99 -12.73
CA TRP A 83 4.43 -6.30 -12.22
C TRP A 83 4.70 -6.24 -10.73
N PHE A 84 4.47 -7.37 -10.06
CA PHE A 84 4.79 -7.58 -8.64
C PHE A 84 6.11 -8.38 -8.51
N GLY A 85 6.96 -7.99 -7.58
CA GLY A 85 8.26 -8.62 -7.35
C GLY A 85 9.30 -8.22 -8.39
N PRO A 86 10.36 -9.04 -8.56
CA PRO A 86 11.39 -8.77 -9.56
C PRO A 86 10.83 -8.83 -10.97
N SER A 87 11.34 -7.97 -11.86
CA SER A 87 10.98 -8.01 -13.27
C SER A 87 11.60 -9.23 -13.95
N ALA A 88 10.86 -9.80 -14.92
CA ALA A 88 11.42 -10.80 -15.82
C ALA A 88 12.53 -10.21 -16.73
N GLN A 89 12.48 -8.91 -16.99
CA GLN A 89 13.50 -8.19 -17.76
C GLN A 89 14.55 -7.63 -16.81
N GLN A 90 15.83 -7.93 -17.09
CA GLN A 90 16.96 -7.47 -16.28
C GLN A 90 17.10 -5.93 -16.30
N GLY A 91 17.40 -5.34 -15.16
CA GLY A 91 17.63 -3.89 -15.02
C GLY A 91 16.39 -3.06 -14.76
N LEU A 92 15.19 -3.64 -14.79
CA LEU A 92 13.97 -2.94 -14.40
C LEU A 92 13.73 -2.99 -12.88
N PRO A 93 13.05 -1.98 -12.31
CA PRO A 93 12.81 -1.92 -10.88
C PRO A 93 11.91 -3.07 -10.41
N SER A 94 12.14 -3.57 -9.20
CA SER A 94 11.22 -4.49 -8.54
C SER A 94 9.88 -3.80 -8.25
N HIS A 95 8.78 -4.55 -8.36
CA HIS A 95 7.41 -4.09 -8.14
C HIS A 95 6.91 -3.03 -9.13
N GLY A 96 7.40 -3.07 -10.37
CA GLY A 96 7.01 -2.14 -11.42
C GLY A 96 7.53 -0.72 -11.22
N PHE A 97 7.02 0.20 -12.00
CA PHE A 97 7.46 1.59 -12.02
C PHE A 97 6.40 2.60 -11.51
N ALA A 98 5.15 2.18 -11.34
CA ALA A 98 4.07 3.11 -10.98
C ALA A 98 4.33 3.89 -9.69
N ARG A 99 4.93 3.24 -8.68
CA ARG A 99 5.29 3.87 -7.39
C ARG A 99 6.48 4.83 -7.44
N ASN A 100 7.22 4.84 -8.54
CA ASN A 100 8.42 5.68 -8.72
C ASN A 100 8.16 6.92 -9.58
N LEU A 101 6.99 7.02 -10.18
CA LEU A 101 6.63 8.11 -11.10
C LEU A 101 5.66 9.10 -10.46
N PRO A 102 5.72 10.38 -10.84
CA PRO A 102 4.75 11.36 -10.39
C PRO A 102 3.39 11.13 -11.06
N TRP A 103 2.32 11.13 -10.25
CA TRP A 103 0.94 11.09 -10.70
C TRP A 103 0.31 12.48 -10.61
N THR A 104 -0.72 12.73 -11.38
CA THR A 104 -1.47 13.97 -11.36
C THR A 104 -2.72 13.83 -10.49
N LEU A 105 -2.97 14.78 -9.58
CA LEU A 105 -4.25 14.90 -8.90
C LEU A 105 -5.27 15.46 -9.89
N GLU A 106 -6.20 14.63 -10.36
CA GLU A 106 -7.22 15.02 -11.35
C GLU A 106 -8.53 15.48 -10.71
N GLY A 107 -8.82 15.00 -9.51
CA GLY A 107 -10.07 15.34 -8.84
C GLY A 107 -9.99 15.20 -7.34
N HIS A 108 -10.78 16.01 -6.67
CA HIS A 108 -11.02 15.91 -5.24
C HIS A 108 -12.47 16.26 -4.95
N ASP A 109 -13.00 15.70 -3.89
CA ASP A 109 -14.31 16.05 -3.32
C ASP A 109 -14.26 15.84 -1.81
N GLU A 110 -15.14 16.53 -1.06
CA GLU A 110 -15.22 16.41 0.38
C GLU A 110 -16.67 16.53 0.85
N ASP A 111 -17.02 15.79 1.88
CA ASP A 111 -18.30 15.86 2.56
C ASP A 111 -18.10 15.65 4.08
N ASP A 112 -19.17 15.61 4.86
CA ASP A 112 -19.10 15.42 6.32
C ASP A 112 -18.44 14.09 6.74
N SER A 113 -18.32 13.11 5.84
CA SER A 113 -17.75 11.78 6.12
C SER A 113 -16.25 11.67 5.81
N GLY A 114 -15.69 12.57 5.02
CA GLY A 114 -14.29 12.57 4.65
C GLY A 114 -13.98 13.20 3.29
N VAL A 115 -12.94 12.69 2.65
CA VAL A 115 -12.37 13.22 1.41
C VAL A 115 -12.26 12.13 0.37
N MET A 116 -12.58 12.46 -0.89
CA MET A 116 -12.29 11.65 -2.06
C MET A 116 -11.20 12.31 -2.91
N LEU A 117 -10.23 11.52 -3.36
CA LEU A 117 -9.14 11.96 -4.24
C LEU A 117 -9.05 11.01 -5.43
N THR A 118 -8.78 11.56 -6.61
CA THR A 118 -8.47 10.79 -7.83
C THR A 118 -7.14 11.24 -8.39
N PHE A 119 -6.22 10.30 -8.54
CA PHE A 119 -4.94 10.50 -9.19
C PHE A 119 -4.90 9.71 -10.48
N ALA A 120 -4.16 10.21 -11.48
CA ALA A 120 -3.93 9.53 -12.74
C ALA A 120 -2.45 9.46 -13.09
N LEU A 121 -2.07 8.35 -13.75
CA LEU A 121 -0.80 8.17 -14.42
C LEU A 121 -1.07 7.65 -15.84
N GLN A 122 -0.56 8.36 -16.85
CA GLN A 122 -0.64 7.95 -18.24
C GLN A 122 0.70 7.44 -18.74
N HIS A 123 0.66 6.56 -19.75
CA HIS A 123 1.88 6.16 -20.45
C HIS A 123 2.62 7.36 -21.02
N SER A 124 3.92 7.22 -21.15
CA SER A 124 4.81 8.25 -21.69
C SER A 124 5.90 7.61 -22.55
N ALA A 125 6.67 8.41 -23.26
CA ALA A 125 7.82 7.91 -24.01
C ALA A 125 8.81 7.13 -23.12
N GLU A 126 8.92 7.49 -21.83
CA GLU A 126 9.80 6.79 -20.88
C GLU A 126 9.20 5.45 -20.42
N THR A 127 7.91 5.41 -20.10
CA THR A 127 7.26 4.14 -19.71
C THR A 127 7.19 3.16 -20.85
N MET A 128 7.02 3.65 -22.09
CA MET A 128 7.04 2.80 -23.31
C MET A 128 8.39 2.10 -23.54
N LYS A 129 9.51 2.68 -23.06
CA LYS A 129 10.82 2.02 -23.10
C LYS A 129 10.94 0.90 -22.08
N LEU A 130 10.28 1.05 -20.92
CA LEU A 130 10.31 0.07 -19.84
C LEU A 130 9.31 -1.07 -20.07
N TRP A 131 8.16 -0.73 -20.61
CA TRP A 131 7.04 -1.62 -20.82
C TRP A 131 6.16 -1.09 -21.98
N PRO A 132 6.24 -1.67 -23.18
CA PRO A 132 5.72 -1.08 -24.41
C PRO A 132 4.21 -1.26 -24.58
N HIS A 133 3.44 -0.71 -23.62
CA HIS A 133 1.99 -0.69 -23.63
C HIS A 133 1.48 0.73 -23.36
N GLU A 134 0.45 1.14 -24.09
CA GLU A 134 -0.32 2.32 -23.78
C GLU A 134 -1.25 2.01 -22.60
N PHE A 135 -1.29 2.91 -21.62
CA PHE A 135 -2.13 2.74 -20.43
C PHE A 135 -2.58 4.08 -19.86
N THR A 136 -3.68 4.02 -19.12
CA THR A 136 -4.07 5.03 -18.16
C THR A 136 -4.41 4.32 -16.84
N LEU A 137 -3.76 4.76 -15.75
CA LEU A 137 -4.06 4.30 -14.40
C LEU A 137 -4.83 5.38 -13.66
N TYR A 138 -5.80 4.95 -12.87
CA TYR A 138 -6.44 5.78 -11.84
C TYR A 138 -6.23 5.14 -10.47
N ALA A 139 -5.80 5.96 -9.51
CA ALA A 139 -5.82 5.62 -8.09
C ALA A 139 -6.88 6.49 -7.42
N ARG A 140 -7.91 5.85 -6.84
CA ARG A 140 -8.99 6.54 -6.14
C ARG A 140 -8.92 6.22 -4.66
N PHE A 141 -9.03 7.27 -3.86
CA PHE A 141 -9.04 7.18 -2.41
C PHE A 141 -10.32 7.78 -1.87
N LYS A 142 -10.98 7.06 -0.96
CA LYS A 142 -12.03 7.62 -0.11
C LYS A 142 -11.55 7.46 1.33
N LEU A 143 -11.27 8.59 1.95
CA LEU A 143 -10.57 8.68 3.24
C LEU A 143 -11.47 9.35 4.28
N GLY A 144 -11.86 8.59 5.28
CA GLY A 144 -12.69 9.01 6.38
C GLY A 144 -12.49 8.07 7.57
N LYS A 145 -13.60 7.67 8.21
CA LYS A 145 -13.58 6.67 9.28
C LYS A 145 -13.06 5.32 8.79
N ASN A 146 -13.34 4.97 7.53
CA ASN A 146 -12.74 3.87 6.79
C ASN A 146 -11.88 4.46 5.66
N SER A 147 -10.95 3.66 5.12
CA SER A 147 -10.18 3.99 3.93
C SER A 147 -10.56 3.02 2.81
N GLU A 148 -10.94 3.53 1.65
CA GLU A 148 -11.10 2.76 0.42
C GLU A 148 -10.01 3.19 -0.55
N ILE A 149 -9.29 2.23 -1.12
CA ILE A 149 -8.20 2.43 -2.07
C ILE A 149 -8.49 1.57 -3.28
N GLU A 150 -8.59 2.16 -4.46
CA GLU A 150 -8.80 1.47 -5.73
C GLU A 150 -7.71 1.83 -6.73
N LEU A 151 -7.15 0.83 -7.38
CA LEU A 151 -6.37 0.95 -8.60
C LEU A 151 -7.21 0.44 -9.77
N GLU A 152 -7.39 1.28 -10.80
CA GLU A 152 -8.04 0.92 -12.05
C GLU A 152 -7.08 1.16 -13.21
N ALA A 153 -6.88 0.16 -14.08
CA ALA A 153 -5.96 0.23 -15.20
C ALA A 153 -6.68 -0.02 -16.53
N HIS A 154 -6.55 0.92 -17.46
CA HIS A 154 -7.11 0.92 -18.80
C HIS A 154 -6.03 0.68 -19.84
N GLY A 155 -6.31 -0.15 -20.83
CA GLY A 155 -5.45 -0.51 -21.96
C GLY A 155 -5.60 -1.96 -22.36
N GLU A 156 -4.73 -2.46 -23.25
CA GLU A 156 -4.70 -3.83 -23.74
C GLU A 156 -3.45 -4.55 -23.20
N PHE A 157 -3.57 -5.23 -22.06
CA PHE A 157 -2.44 -5.92 -21.42
C PHE A 157 -2.87 -6.89 -20.31
N GLU A 158 -1.90 -7.68 -19.87
CA GLU A 158 -1.98 -8.49 -18.64
C GLU A 158 -0.92 -8.01 -17.65
N THR A 159 -1.31 -7.84 -16.37
CA THR A 159 -0.44 -7.32 -15.32
C THR A 159 -0.60 -8.09 -14.02
N THR A 160 0.47 -8.12 -13.23
CA THR A 160 0.39 -8.45 -11.81
C THR A 160 0.49 -7.17 -10.99
N SER A 161 -0.28 -7.09 -9.93
CA SER A 161 -0.40 -5.85 -9.15
C SER A 161 -0.56 -6.12 -7.67
N ALA A 162 -0.23 -5.12 -6.84
CA ALA A 162 -0.50 -5.14 -5.42
C ALA A 162 -0.72 -3.74 -4.85
N LEU A 163 -1.60 -3.67 -3.86
CA LEU A 163 -1.66 -2.60 -2.86
C LEU A 163 -0.84 -3.10 -1.65
N HIS A 164 0.43 -2.68 -1.58
CA HIS A 164 1.44 -3.22 -0.65
C HIS A 164 1.36 -2.53 0.72
N SER A 165 0.22 -2.70 1.40
CA SER A 165 -0.11 -1.96 2.62
C SER A 165 0.74 -2.36 3.81
N TYR A 166 1.37 -1.36 4.44
CA TYR A 166 2.12 -1.47 5.70
C TYR A 166 1.23 -1.00 6.86
N PHE A 167 0.81 -1.90 7.72
CA PHE A 167 0.00 -1.57 8.89
C PHE A 167 0.86 -1.34 10.12
N ASN A 168 0.67 -0.20 10.78
CA ASN A 168 1.31 0.11 12.04
C ASN A 168 0.73 -0.77 13.15
N VAL A 169 1.60 -1.41 13.92
CA VAL A 169 1.24 -2.27 15.04
C VAL A 169 2.12 -1.97 16.25
N GLY A 170 1.62 -2.28 17.42
CA GLY A 170 2.36 -1.99 18.66
C GLY A 170 3.57 -2.89 18.87
N ASP A 171 3.46 -4.18 18.57
CA ASP A 171 4.54 -5.17 18.64
C ASP A 171 4.22 -6.35 17.72
N ILE A 172 5.06 -6.58 16.72
CA ILE A 172 4.91 -7.68 15.75
C ILE A 172 4.87 -9.06 16.44
N ALA A 173 5.54 -9.25 17.57
CA ALA A 173 5.54 -10.51 18.30
C ALA A 173 4.16 -10.85 18.89
N ALA A 174 3.30 -9.84 19.10
CA ALA A 174 1.94 -10.00 19.59
C ALA A 174 0.87 -9.97 18.48
N VAL A 175 1.30 -9.76 17.21
CA VAL A 175 0.39 -9.68 16.07
C VAL A 175 -0.01 -11.07 15.57
N LYS A 176 -1.29 -11.19 15.22
CA LYS A 176 -1.86 -12.34 14.53
C LYS A 176 -2.69 -11.86 13.36
N VAL A 177 -2.62 -12.57 12.23
CA VAL A 177 -3.47 -12.27 11.06
C VAL A 177 -4.30 -13.50 10.73
N SER A 178 -5.61 -13.34 10.66
CA SER A 178 -6.58 -14.36 10.26
C SER A 178 -7.24 -13.97 8.92
N GLY A 179 -7.98 -14.91 8.30
CA GLY A 179 -8.66 -14.67 7.02
C GLY A 179 -7.72 -14.73 5.81
N LEU A 180 -6.52 -15.31 5.97
CA LEU A 180 -5.55 -15.45 4.87
C LEU A 180 -5.80 -16.73 4.04
N GLY A 181 -6.67 -17.62 4.50
CA GLY A 181 -6.81 -18.96 3.92
C GLY A 181 -5.74 -19.91 4.43
N GLU A 182 -5.73 -21.14 3.90
CA GLU A 182 -4.87 -22.21 4.41
C GLU A 182 -3.57 -22.39 3.61
N ARG A 183 -3.63 -22.25 2.28
CA ARG A 183 -2.49 -22.55 1.39
C ARG A 183 -1.72 -21.29 1.01
N TYR A 184 -0.41 -21.40 1.08
CA TYR A 184 0.49 -20.29 0.68
C TYR A 184 1.73 -20.79 -0.04
N ILE A 185 2.38 -19.89 -0.77
CA ILE A 185 3.74 -20.04 -1.31
C ILE A 185 4.67 -19.27 -0.38
N ASP A 186 5.67 -19.96 0.19
CA ASP A 186 6.67 -19.38 1.10
C ASP A 186 7.89 -18.88 0.32
N LYS A 187 8.00 -17.58 0.15
CA LYS A 187 9.11 -16.93 -0.59
C LYS A 187 10.45 -16.98 0.17
N VAL A 188 10.43 -17.24 1.47
CA VAL A 188 11.64 -17.42 2.27
C VAL A 188 12.22 -18.82 2.06
N ASN A 189 11.36 -19.82 1.85
CA ASN A 189 11.71 -21.22 1.66
C ASN A 189 11.62 -21.66 0.20
N ASN A 190 12.37 -21.02 -0.69
CA ASN A 190 12.48 -21.37 -2.13
C ASN A 190 11.14 -21.44 -2.88
N ALA A 191 10.16 -20.67 -2.47
CA ALA A 191 8.80 -20.66 -3.03
C ALA A 191 8.08 -22.04 -2.90
N GLU A 192 8.35 -22.79 -1.84
CA GLU A 192 7.64 -24.01 -1.53
C GLU A 192 6.20 -23.71 -1.06
N GLU A 193 5.29 -24.62 -1.41
CA GLU A 193 3.91 -24.55 -0.89
C GLU A 193 3.87 -24.98 0.58
N GLY A 194 3.12 -24.24 1.38
CA GLY A 194 2.86 -24.55 2.77
C GLY A 194 1.38 -24.49 3.12
N VAL A 195 1.05 -25.01 4.30
CA VAL A 195 -0.30 -25.02 4.87
C VAL A 195 -0.30 -24.35 6.23
N LEU A 196 -1.21 -23.41 6.42
CA LEU A 196 -1.44 -22.73 7.69
C LEU A 196 -2.39 -23.56 8.56
N SER A 197 -1.85 -24.37 9.46
CA SER A 197 -2.60 -25.39 10.22
C SER A 197 -3.67 -24.85 11.18
N ASN A 198 -3.54 -23.61 11.64
CA ASN A 198 -4.42 -23.01 12.65
C ASN A 198 -5.23 -21.82 12.13
N GLY A 199 -5.22 -21.54 10.81
CA GLY A 199 -5.93 -20.42 10.22
C GLY A 199 -5.41 -19.02 10.63
N VAL A 200 -4.28 -18.96 11.36
CA VAL A 200 -3.72 -17.73 11.92
C VAL A 200 -2.22 -17.64 11.65
N GLN A 201 -1.79 -16.58 10.96
CA GLN A 201 -0.39 -16.26 10.74
C GLN A 201 0.17 -15.45 11.91
N THR A 202 1.33 -15.86 12.43
CA THR A 202 2.16 -15.13 13.38
C THR A 202 3.52 -14.82 12.73
N PHE A 203 4.30 -13.91 13.34
CA PHE A 203 5.53 -13.38 12.74
C PHE A 203 6.75 -13.53 13.67
N PRO A 204 7.17 -14.78 13.98
CA PRO A 204 8.31 -15.03 14.87
C PRO A 204 9.64 -14.65 14.23
N ASP A 205 9.70 -14.62 12.89
CA ASP A 205 10.87 -14.28 12.09
C ASP A 205 10.41 -13.75 10.72
N ARG A 206 11.36 -13.58 9.76
CA ARG A 206 11.06 -13.18 8.40
C ARG A 206 9.91 -14.02 7.82
N THR A 207 8.90 -13.33 7.36
CA THR A 207 7.71 -13.91 6.71
C THR A 207 7.53 -13.25 5.36
N ASP A 208 7.36 -14.04 4.31
CA ASP A 208 7.07 -13.59 2.95
C ASP A 208 6.22 -14.67 2.27
N ARG A 209 4.89 -14.57 2.44
CA ARG A 209 3.95 -15.60 2.04
C ARG A 209 2.86 -15.07 1.15
N VAL A 210 2.69 -15.71 -0.01
CA VAL A 210 1.60 -15.44 -0.95
C VAL A 210 0.50 -16.45 -0.70
N TYR A 211 -0.60 -16.02 -0.11
CA TYR A 211 -1.77 -16.84 0.17
C TYR A 211 -2.64 -17.01 -1.08
N LEU A 212 -2.99 -18.27 -1.41
CA LEU A 212 -3.62 -18.63 -2.68
C LEU A 212 -5.14 -18.51 -2.68
N ASN A 213 -5.77 -18.75 -1.53
CA ASN A 213 -7.23 -18.75 -1.36
C ASN A 213 -7.61 -17.98 -0.09
N ALA A 214 -7.17 -16.72 -0.01
CA ALA A 214 -7.53 -15.85 1.11
C ALA A 214 -9.05 -15.57 1.11
N ASP A 215 -9.59 -15.38 2.31
CA ASP A 215 -10.94 -14.88 2.48
C ASP A 215 -11.07 -13.47 1.87
N SER A 216 -12.28 -12.99 1.69
CA SER A 216 -12.52 -11.61 1.24
C SER A 216 -12.10 -10.56 2.27
N CYS A 217 -11.83 -10.95 3.51
CA CYS A 217 -11.39 -10.08 4.59
C CYS A 217 -10.28 -10.75 5.42
N SER A 218 -9.14 -10.09 5.52
CA SER A 218 -8.11 -10.42 6.49
C SER A 218 -8.25 -9.54 7.72
N VAL A 219 -8.00 -10.10 8.91
CA VAL A 219 -8.08 -9.36 10.18
C VAL A 219 -6.72 -9.38 10.87
N ILE A 220 -6.17 -8.20 11.08
CA ILE A 220 -4.95 -8.00 11.87
C ILE A 220 -5.36 -7.80 13.32
N HIS A 221 -4.95 -8.70 14.19
CA HIS A 221 -5.17 -8.63 15.64
C HIS A 221 -3.91 -8.00 16.26
N ASP A 222 -4.03 -6.76 16.70
CA ASP A 222 -2.97 -5.98 17.34
C ASP A 222 -3.27 -5.88 18.84
N ASP A 223 -2.82 -6.88 19.58
CA ASP A 223 -3.07 -6.96 21.02
C ASP A 223 -2.34 -5.85 21.80
N ALA A 224 -1.19 -5.37 21.30
CA ALA A 224 -0.42 -4.31 21.95
C ALA A 224 -1.10 -2.94 21.90
N LEU A 225 -1.83 -2.63 20.82
CA LEU A 225 -2.65 -1.41 20.70
C LEU A 225 -4.14 -1.65 20.98
N ASN A 226 -4.51 -2.84 21.45
CA ASN A 226 -5.88 -3.22 21.82
C ASN A 226 -6.91 -2.92 20.70
N ARG A 227 -6.56 -3.32 19.46
CA ARG A 227 -7.40 -3.08 18.27
C ARG A 227 -7.37 -4.25 17.30
N THR A 228 -8.32 -4.26 16.38
CA THR A 228 -8.23 -5.04 15.14
C THR A 228 -8.27 -4.09 13.93
N ILE A 229 -7.60 -4.49 12.86
CA ILE A 229 -7.67 -3.82 11.56
C ILE A 229 -8.23 -4.85 10.58
N ASP A 230 -9.41 -4.54 10.04
CA ASP A 230 -10.03 -5.36 9.00
C ASP A 230 -9.57 -4.83 7.64
N VAL A 231 -9.08 -5.72 6.78
CA VAL A 231 -8.66 -5.44 5.40
C VAL A 231 -9.55 -6.25 4.48
N VAL A 232 -10.55 -5.60 3.90
CA VAL A 232 -11.45 -6.22 2.92
C VAL A 232 -10.82 -6.09 1.54
N HIS A 233 -10.66 -7.21 0.87
CA HIS A 233 -10.01 -7.31 -0.43
C HIS A 233 -11.06 -7.36 -1.54
N HIS A 234 -10.82 -6.61 -2.62
CA HIS A 234 -11.71 -6.59 -3.79
C HIS A 234 -10.90 -6.86 -5.07
N HIS A 235 -11.42 -7.74 -5.92
CA HIS A 235 -10.81 -8.14 -7.20
C HIS A 235 -9.42 -8.79 -7.09
N GLN A 236 -9.04 -9.25 -5.89
CA GLN A 236 -7.78 -9.94 -5.64
C GLN A 236 -7.82 -11.41 -6.10
N HIS A 237 -6.64 -11.95 -6.38
CA HIS A 237 -6.41 -13.39 -6.51
C HIS A 237 -5.63 -13.94 -5.33
N ASN A 238 -4.87 -13.06 -4.68
CA ASN A 238 -3.98 -13.42 -3.59
C ASN A 238 -3.99 -12.35 -2.49
N VAL A 239 -3.52 -12.75 -1.31
CA VAL A 239 -3.10 -11.84 -0.25
C VAL A 239 -1.67 -12.18 0.13
N VAL A 240 -0.82 -11.17 0.29
CA VAL A 240 0.54 -11.37 0.80
C VAL A 240 0.61 -10.95 2.26
N ALA A 241 1.20 -11.79 3.10
CA ALA A 241 1.62 -11.43 4.45
C ALA A 241 3.15 -11.35 4.49
N TRP A 242 3.67 -10.17 4.87
CA TRP A 242 5.09 -9.91 4.87
C TRP A 242 5.57 -9.15 6.11
N ASN A 243 6.72 -9.57 6.60
CA ASN A 243 7.54 -8.84 7.56
C ASN A 243 9.01 -9.25 7.34
N PRO A 244 9.97 -8.30 7.31
CA PRO A 244 11.37 -8.62 7.00
C PRO A 244 12.06 -9.44 8.10
N GLY A 245 11.54 -9.42 9.32
CA GLY A 245 12.24 -9.97 10.48
C GLY A 245 13.52 -9.19 10.81
N PRO A 246 14.25 -9.60 11.86
CA PRO A 246 15.40 -8.84 12.35
C PRO A 246 16.56 -8.82 11.36
N ALA A 247 16.91 -9.94 10.74
CA ALA A 247 18.10 -10.04 9.89
C ALA A 247 17.99 -9.23 8.60
N LEU A 248 16.82 -9.28 7.91
CA LEU A 248 16.64 -8.52 6.69
C LEU A 248 16.48 -7.03 6.98
N SER A 249 15.82 -6.65 8.09
CA SER A 249 15.61 -5.26 8.50
C SER A 249 16.92 -4.48 8.58
N VAL A 250 17.96 -5.05 9.20
CA VAL A 250 19.30 -4.44 9.32
C VAL A 250 19.95 -4.16 7.96
N SER A 251 19.64 -4.97 6.94
CA SER A 251 20.19 -4.77 5.59
C SER A 251 19.42 -3.77 4.73
N MET A 252 18.27 -3.30 5.20
CA MET A 252 17.39 -2.37 4.48
C MET A 252 17.70 -0.93 4.90
N GLY A 253 18.48 -0.21 4.09
CA GLY A 253 18.91 1.16 4.42
C GLY A 253 17.79 2.20 4.49
N ASP A 254 16.59 1.89 4.00
CA ASP A 254 15.41 2.76 3.98
C ASP A 254 14.46 2.57 5.17
N MET A 255 14.87 1.80 6.19
CA MET A 255 14.13 1.63 7.44
C MET A 255 15.09 1.49 8.64
N PRO A 256 14.65 1.80 9.87
CA PRO A 256 15.42 1.52 11.08
C PRO A 256 15.68 0.01 11.25
N ASP A 257 16.82 -0.36 11.85
CA ASP A 257 17.18 -1.76 12.09
C ASP A 257 16.10 -2.56 12.85
N ASP A 258 15.39 -1.90 13.76
CA ASP A 258 14.30 -2.46 14.55
C ASP A 258 12.89 -2.11 14.00
N GLY A 259 12.82 -1.49 12.83
CA GLY A 259 11.56 -1.07 12.19
C GLY A 259 10.58 -2.23 11.99
N TYR A 260 11.08 -3.45 11.75
CA TYR A 260 10.26 -4.66 11.60
C TYR A 260 9.33 -4.94 12.79
N LYS A 261 9.65 -4.42 13.98
CA LYS A 261 8.88 -4.66 15.21
C LYS A 261 7.51 -3.99 15.22
N THR A 262 7.35 -2.93 14.43
CA THR A 262 6.18 -2.04 14.53
C THR A 262 5.29 -2.03 13.30
N PHE A 263 5.47 -2.98 12.38
CA PHE A 263 4.56 -3.12 11.24
C PHE A 263 4.32 -4.56 10.83
N VAL A 264 3.24 -4.76 10.09
CA VAL A 264 2.97 -5.95 9.29
C VAL A 264 2.41 -5.53 7.94
N CYS A 265 2.82 -6.20 6.86
CA CYS A 265 2.17 -6.04 5.57
C CYS A 265 1.08 -7.09 5.39
N VAL A 266 -0.10 -6.64 4.98
CA VAL A 266 -1.20 -7.48 4.49
C VAL A 266 -1.64 -6.84 3.17
N GLU A 267 -1.25 -7.48 2.08
CA GLU A 267 -1.30 -6.87 0.75
C GLU A 267 -2.43 -7.47 -0.07
N THR A 268 -3.26 -6.62 -0.65
CA THR A 268 -4.28 -7.02 -1.63
C THR A 268 -3.63 -7.13 -2.99
N CYS A 269 -3.62 -8.31 -3.62
CA CYS A 269 -2.82 -8.48 -4.83
C CYS A 269 -3.37 -9.50 -5.84
N CYS A 270 -2.86 -9.39 -7.08
CA CYS A 270 -3.01 -10.34 -8.17
C CYS A 270 -1.61 -10.71 -8.65
N VAL A 271 -1.05 -11.81 -8.13
CA VAL A 271 0.34 -12.22 -8.33
C VAL A 271 0.46 -13.53 -9.08
N THR A 272 -0.29 -14.56 -8.63
CA THR A 272 -0.20 -15.90 -9.24
C THR A 272 -1.03 -16.02 -10.51
N GLN A 273 -2.01 -15.15 -10.69
CA GLN A 273 -2.82 -15.03 -11.89
C GLN A 273 -2.85 -13.56 -12.30
N PRO A 274 -2.28 -13.19 -13.46
CA PRO A 274 -2.34 -11.84 -13.98
C PRO A 274 -3.79 -11.39 -14.21
N GLN A 275 -4.03 -10.10 -13.99
CA GLN A 275 -5.27 -9.46 -14.38
C GLN A 275 -5.16 -8.97 -15.83
N LYS A 276 -6.22 -9.19 -16.59
CA LYS A 276 -6.35 -8.70 -17.96
C LYS A 276 -7.15 -7.40 -17.99
N ALA A 277 -6.62 -6.39 -18.67
CA ALA A 277 -7.35 -5.22 -19.11
C ALA A 277 -7.58 -5.29 -20.61
N SER A 278 -8.70 -4.76 -21.08
CA SER A 278 -9.05 -4.60 -22.49
C SER A 278 -9.66 -3.21 -22.71
N GLU A 279 -9.84 -2.80 -23.97
CA GLU A 279 -10.48 -1.53 -24.32
C GLU A 279 -11.86 -1.35 -23.66
N GLU A 280 -12.61 -2.44 -23.52
CA GLU A 280 -13.97 -2.42 -22.96
C GLU A 280 -14.02 -2.62 -21.44
N THR A 281 -12.99 -3.25 -20.86
CA THR A 281 -13.02 -3.67 -19.47
C THR A 281 -11.68 -3.39 -18.79
N PRO A 282 -11.58 -2.36 -17.92
CA PRO A 282 -10.37 -2.11 -17.16
C PRO A 282 -10.12 -3.22 -16.12
N SER A 283 -8.85 -3.46 -15.78
CA SER A 283 -8.54 -4.26 -14.61
C SER A 283 -8.67 -3.41 -13.35
N ARG A 284 -9.08 -4.04 -12.25
CA ARG A 284 -9.28 -3.36 -10.94
C ARG A 284 -8.67 -4.16 -9.82
N LEU A 285 -8.15 -3.45 -8.83
CA LEU A 285 -7.72 -3.99 -7.55
C LEU A 285 -8.08 -2.97 -6.48
N ALA A 286 -8.75 -3.40 -5.41
CA ALA A 286 -9.12 -2.46 -4.36
C ALA A 286 -9.08 -3.10 -2.97
N GLN A 287 -8.98 -2.26 -1.95
CA GLN A 287 -9.09 -2.66 -0.55
C GLN A 287 -9.88 -1.63 0.26
N THR A 288 -10.61 -2.13 1.25
CA THR A 288 -11.26 -1.29 2.27
C THR A 288 -10.65 -1.62 3.62
N ILE A 289 -10.21 -0.60 4.34
CA ILE A 289 -9.58 -0.75 5.66
C ILE A 289 -10.47 -0.12 6.73
N SER A 290 -10.69 -0.83 7.81
CA SER A 290 -11.38 -0.31 8.99
C SER A 290 -10.70 -0.74 10.28
N VAL A 291 -10.84 0.09 11.33
CA VAL A 291 -10.26 -0.14 12.65
C VAL A 291 -11.37 -0.33 13.67
N LYS A 292 -11.18 -1.29 14.57
CA LYS A 292 -12.08 -1.54 15.68
C LYS A 292 -11.28 -1.64 16.97
N LYS A 293 -11.61 -0.84 17.97
CA LYS A 293 -11.11 -1.01 19.34
C LYS A 293 -11.70 -2.27 19.94
N ARG A 294 -10.91 -2.98 20.73
CA ARG A 294 -11.34 -4.15 21.52
C ARG A 294 -11.72 -3.74 22.93
#